data_e0a62e0d265fd4b4efef5dc0be4096b6
#
_entry.id   e0a62e0d265fd4b4efef5dc0be4096b6
#
_cell.length_a   1.000
_cell.length_b   1.000
_cell.length_c   1.000
_cell.angle_alpha   90.00
_cell.angle_beta   90.00
_cell.angle_gamma   90.00
#
_symmetry.space_group_name_H-M   'P 1'
#
loop_
_entity.id
_entity.type
_entity.pdbx_description
1 polymer ?
#
loop_
_entity_poly.entity_id
_entity_poly.type
_entity_poly.pdbx_seq_one_letter_code
_entity_poly.pdbx_strand_id
1 'polypeptide(L)'
;MSFDLYFAGVQNMSAEQAMLDRGCCRLYSQLRDRPRGQLWLDHAKENPGTKVFVDSGAFSAWSRGKEIDVDEYINYVNTNTNELTLFASVDNIPGELTRTPTLKEKQQSPILSWENYLYMRERVKDKDKLLPVFHIGEDFKYLNNICNVILDGKHIPYIALGGTVGIKDRKVKENWYKQCFRVIKDSKNPNVKVHAFGMTSLNILENFPFTSADSTSWLMTSNNGNII
;
A
#
# COMPACT_ATOMS: atom_id res chain seq x y z
N MET A 1 -18.02 10.68 -0.34
CA MET A 1 -16.67 10.38 -0.90
C MET A 1 -16.74 9.01 -1.54
N SER A 2 -16.13 8.82 -2.71
CA SER A 2 -16.01 7.47 -3.30
C SER A 2 -14.90 6.72 -2.58
N PHE A 3 -15.14 5.47 -2.23
CA PHE A 3 -14.16 4.55 -1.66
C PHE A 3 -13.70 3.56 -2.74
N ASP A 4 -12.40 3.33 -2.85
CA ASP A 4 -11.83 2.41 -3.83
C ASP A 4 -11.35 1.13 -3.15
N LEU A 5 -11.94 -0.01 -3.51
CA LEU A 5 -11.46 -1.32 -3.09
C LEU A 5 -10.58 -1.93 -4.19
N TYR A 6 -9.30 -2.11 -3.89
CA TYR A 6 -8.35 -2.76 -4.79
C TYR A 6 -8.30 -4.26 -4.53
N PHE A 7 -8.52 -5.04 -5.56
CA PHE A 7 -8.41 -6.50 -5.51
C PHE A 7 -6.94 -6.91 -5.66
N ALA A 8 -6.42 -7.66 -4.68
CA ALA A 8 -5.05 -8.15 -4.67
C ALA A 8 -5.01 -9.69 -4.76
N GLY A 9 -3.84 -10.27 -5.09
CA GLY A 9 -3.56 -11.69 -4.94
C GLY A 9 -4.12 -12.62 -6.03
N VAL A 10 -4.62 -12.12 -7.15
CA VAL A 10 -5.16 -12.97 -8.26
C VAL A 10 -4.11 -13.97 -8.75
N GLN A 11 -4.52 -15.21 -8.97
CA GLN A 11 -3.59 -16.31 -9.29
C GLN A 11 -3.68 -16.81 -10.74
N ASN A 12 -4.73 -16.46 -11.50
CA ASN A 12 -4.91 -16.91 -12.87
C ASN A 12 -5.44 -15.81 -13.80
N MET A 13 -5.16 -15.95 -15.09
CA MET A 13 -5.51 -14.96 -16.11
C MET A 13 -7.02 -14.83 -16.33
N SER A 14 -7.81 -15.90 -16.15
CA SER A 14 -9.27 -15.86 -16.31
C SER A 14 -9.92 -14.98 -15.25
N ALA A 15 -9.42 -15.03 -14.01
CA ALA A 15 -9.90 -14.17 -12.94
C ALA A 15 -9.47 -12.71 -13.17
N GLU A 16 -8.26 -12.46 -13.67
CA GLU A 16 -7.82 -11.11 -14.05
C GLU A 16 -8.74 -10.52 -15.13
N GLN A 17 -9.05 -11.29 -16.18
CA GLN A 17 -9.95 -10.84 -17.23
C GLN A 17 -11.36 -10.56 -16.71
N ALA A 18 -11.92 -11.43 -15.88
CA ALA A 18 -13.23 -11.24 -15.29
C ALA A 18 -13.30 -9.99 -14.39
N MET A 19 -12.21 -9.59 -13.78
CA MET A 19 -12.14 -8.35 -12.99
C MET A 19 -12.05 -7.11 -13.89
N LEU A 20 -11.28 -7.18 -14.98
CA LEU A 20 -11.21 -6.12 -15.99
C LEU A 20 -12.58 -5.85 -16.58
N ASP A 21 -13.29 -6.91 -17.00
CA ASP A 21 -14.63 -6.83 -17.59
C ASP A 21 -15.67 -6.17 -16.66
N ARG A 22 -15.39 -6.21 -15.34
CA ARG A 22 -16.26 -5.60 -14.30
C ARG A 22 -15.78 -4.22 -13.83
N GLY A 23 -14.71 -3.69 -14.41
CA GLY A 23 -14.16 -2.40 -14.03
C GLY A 23 -13.63 -2.36 -12.58
N CYS A 24 -13.12 -3.47 -12.07
CA CYS A 24 -12.54 -3.53 -10.72
C CYS A 24 -11.27 -2.69 -10.62
N CYS A 25 -10.93 -2.24 -9.39
CA CYS A 25 -9.62 -1.67 -9.11
C CYS A 25 -8.62 -2.79 -8.79
N ARG A 26 -7.38 -2.70 -9.25
CA ARG A 26 -6.36 -3.74 -9.09
C ARG A 26 -5.15 -3.26 -8.31
N LEU A 27 -4.77 -4.02 -7.25
CA LEU A 27 -3.46 -3.90 -6.64
C LEU A 27 -2.62 -5.14 -6.97
N TYR A 28 -1.40 -4.95 -7.45
CA TYR A 28 -0.45 -6.04 -7.68
C TYR A 28 0.96 -5.70 -7.18
N SER A 29 1.70 -6.73 -6.79
CA SER A 29 3.10 -6.60 -6.40
C SER A 29 3.99 -6.62 -7.65
N GLN A 30 4.79 -5.59 -7.85
CA GLN A 30 5.74 -5.49 -8.94
C GLN A 30 6.70 -6.69 -8.95
N LEU A 31 7.18 -7.10 -7.78
CA LEU A 31 8.14 -8.20 -7.66
C LEU A 31 7.56 -9.56 -8.04
N ARG A 32 6.27 -9.80 -7.73
CA ARG A 32 5.66 -11.14 -7.84
C ARG A 32 4.72 -11.29 -9.01
N ASP A 33 3.98 -10.22 -9.33
CA ASP A 33 2.83 -10.30 -10.22
C ASP A 33 3.01 -9.49 -11.51
N ARG A 34 4.24 -9.12 -11.86
CA ARG A 34 4.59 -8.29 -13.03
C ARG A 34 3.91 -8.72 -14.35
N PRO A 35 3.89 -10.02 -14.74
CA PRO A 35 3.22 -10.43 -15.98
C PRO A 35 1.70 -10.17 -15.97
N ARG A 36 1.05 -10.36 -14.81
CA ARG A 36 -0.38 -10.06 -14.67
C ARG A 36 -0.64 -8.57 -14.58
N GLY A 37 0.25 -7.84 -13.90
CA GLY A 37 0.23 -6.39 -13.87
C GLY A 37 0.26 -5.76 -15.25
N GLN A 38 1.03 -6.34 -16.19
CA GLN A 38 1.11 -5.85 -17.57
C GLN A 38 -0.25 -5.84 -18.27
N LEU A 39 -1.08 -6.86 -18.09
CA LEU A 39 -2.45 -6.89 -18.62
C LEU A 39 -3.27 -5.66 -18.17
N TRP A 40 -3.14 -5.27 -16.90
CA TRP A 40 -3.84 -4.11 -16.35
C TRP A 40 -3.29 -2.78 -16.86
N LEU A 41 -1.98 -2.68 -17.03
CA LEU A 41 -1.35 -1.50 -17.62
C LEU A 41 -1.77 -1.33 -19.09
N ASP A 42 -1.80 -2.41 -19.86
CA ASP A 42 -2.23 -2.37 -21.26
C ASP A 42 -3.69 -2.01 -21.37
N HIS A 43 -4.56 -2.55 -20.50
CA HIS A 43 -5.96 -2.17 -20.43
C HIS A 43 -6.15 -0.69 -20.05
N ALA A 44 -5.37 -0.18 -19.11
CA ALA A 44 -5.46 1.21 -18.65
C ALA A 44 -5.06 2.23 -19.74
N LYS A 45 -4.18 1.85 -20.68
CA LYS A 45 -3.84 2.70 -21.84
C LYS A 45 -5.05 2.96 -22.74
N GLU A 46 -5.89 1.94 -22.92
CA GLU A 46 -7.07 2.00 -23.79
C GLU A 46 -8.32 2.49 -23.05
N ASN A 47 -8.36 2.31 -21.71
CA ASN A 47 -9.50 2.61 -20.86
C ASN A 47 -9.11 3.59 -19.74
N PRO A 48 -9.07 4.90 -20.02
CA PRO A 48 -8.82 5.92 -18.99
C PRO A 48 -9.85 5.82 -17.87
N GLY A 49 -9.36 5.72 -16.62
CA GLY A 49 -10.24 5.51 -15.45
C GLY A 49 -10.07 4.12 -14.81
N THR A 50 -9.40 3.18 -15.48
CA THR A 50 -8.93 1.94 -14.84
C THR A 50 -7.99 2.26 -13.69
N LYS A 51 -8.29 1.76 -12.50
CA LYS A 51 -7.50 2.05 -11.30
C LYS A 51 -6.51 0.94 -11.02
N VAL A 52 -5.24 1.28 -11.13
CA VAL A 52 -4.11 0.35 -10.95
C VAL A 52 -3.18 0.86 -9.85
N PHE A 53 -3.01 0.06 -8.80
CA PHE A 53 -2.09 0.33 -7.71
C PHE A 53 -0.93 -0.68 -7.73
N VAL A 54 0.30 -0.19 -7.70
CA VAL A 54 1.49 -1.04 -7.64
C VAL A 54 2.10 -1.01 -6.24
N ASP A 55 2.22 -2.19 -5.64
CA ASP A 55 3.01 -2.42 -4.43
C ASP A 55 4.44 -2.83 -4.80
N SER A 56 5.42 -2.31 -4.06
CA SER A 56 6.83 -2.61 -4.29
C SER A 56 7.19 -4.09 -4.15
N GLY A 57 6.43 -4.83 -3.34
CA GLY A 57 6.71 -6.22 -2.99
C GLY A 57 7.69 -6.40 -1.85
N ALA A 58 7.93 -5.36 -1.04
CA ALA A 58 8.87 -5.38 0.09
C ALA A 58 8.64 -6.58 1.02
N PHE A 59 7.38 -6.86 1.38
CA PHE A 59 7.06 -8.04 2.19
C PHE A 59 7.44 -9.36 1.51
N SER A 60 7.21 -9.48 0.21
CA SER A 60 7.54 -10.68 -0.56
C SER A 60 9.05 -10.86 -0.73
N ALA A 61 9.80 -9.78 -0.84
CA ALA A 61 11.26 -9.79 -0.89
C ALA A 61 11.81 -10.20 0.48
N TRP A 62 11.42 -9.50 1.54
CA TRP A 62 11.83 -9.78 2.91
C TRP A 62 11.54 -11.24 3.32
N SER A 63 10.36 -11.78 3.02
CA SER A 63 9.99 -13.17 3.34
C SER A 63 10.84 -14.23 2.63
N ARG A 64 11.57 -13.84 1.59
CA ARG A 64 12.48 -14.70 0.81
C ARG A 64 13.95 -14.37 1.05
N GLY A 65 14.26 -13.49 2.01
CA GLY A 65 15.62 -13.01 2.27
C GLY A 65 16.24 -12.27 1.08
N LYS A 66 15.42 -11.56 0.31
CA LYS A 66 15.84 -10.75 -0.85
C LYS A 66 15.62 -9.27 -0.57
N GLU A 67 16.39 -8.44 -1.23
CA GLU A 67 16.21 -6.99 -1.25
C GLU A 67 15.51 -6.57 -2.53
N ILE A 68 14.85 -5.41 -2.49
CA ILE A 68 14.29 -4.76 -3.68
C ILE A 68 15.33 -3.80 -4.22
N ASP A 69 15.60 -3.90 -5.52
CA ASP A 69 16.31 -2.87 -6.26
C ASP A 69 15.37 -1.66 -6.42
N VAL A 70 15.64 -0.60 -5.64
CA VAL A 70 14.82 0.61 -5.59
C VAL A 70 14.86 1.33 -6.94
N ASP A 71 16.00 1.35 -7.62
CA ASP A 71 16.16 2.03 -8.92
C ASP A 71 15.42 1.27 -10.02
N GLU A 72 15.44 -0.07 -10.01
CA GLU A 72 14.62 -0.88 -10.92
C GLU A 72 13.13 -0.58 -10.69
N TYR A 73 12.69 -0.47 -9.43
CA TYR A 73 11.31 -0.14 -9.12
C TYR A 73 10.93 1.28 -9.56
N ILE A 74 11.80 2.27 -9.36
CA ILE A 74 11.61 3.64 -9.86
C ILE A 74 11.47 3.65 -11.39
N ASN A 75 12.34 2.94 -12.11
CA ASN A 75 12.26 2.83 -13.55
C ASN A 75 10.95 2.22 -14.01
N TYR A 76 10.48 1.17 -13.30
CA TYR A 76 9.21 0.52 -13.59
C TYR A 76 8.01 1.48 -13.42
N VAL A 77 7.91 2.20 -12.30
CA VAL A 77 6.80 3.14 -12.06
C VAL A 77 6.87 4.34 -13.00
N ASN A 78 8.06 4.82 -13.34
CA ASN A 78 8.26 5.90 -14.29
C ASN A 78 7.87 5.54 -15.73
N THR A 79 8.12 4.30 -16.12
CA THR A 79 7.74 3.78 -17.44
C THR A 79 6.21 3.69 -17.58
N ASN A 80 5.51 3.40 -16.49
CA ASN A 80 4.07 3.16 -16.47
C ASN A 80 3.29 4.26 -15.73
N THR A 81 3.87 5.45 -15.59
CA THR A 81 3.30 6.50 -14.71
C THR A 81 1.92 6.98 -15.14
N ASN A 82 1.58 6.90 -16.44
CA ASN A 82 0.30 7.33 -16.97
C ASN A 82 -0.82 6.33 -16.65
N GLU A 83 -0.51 5.04 -16.63
CA GLU A 83 -1.42 3.93 -16.39
C GLU A 83 -1.62 3.65 -14.90
N LEU A 84 -0.63 4.01 -14.08
CA LEU A 84 -0.69 3.82 -12.64
C LEU A 84 -1.52 4.92 -11.96
N THR A 85 -2.43 4.50 -11.09
CA THR A 85 -3.17 5.41 -10.21
C THR A 85 -2.35 5.76 -8.98
N LEU A 86 -1.74 4.75 -8.35
CA LEU A 86 -0.95 4.86 -7.13
C LEU A 86 0.21 3.86 -7.16
N PHE A 87 1.26 4.14 -6.41
CA PHE A 87 2.33 3.18 -6.11
C PHE A 87 2.91 3.43 -4.71
N ALA A 88 3.18 2.34 -3.99
CA ALA A 88 3.76 2.41 -2.66
C ALA A 88 5.27 2.64 -2.70
N SER A 89 5.82 3.33 -1.71
CA SER A 89 7.28 3.37 -1.50
C SER A 89 7.82 1.98 -1.12
N VAL A 90 9.12 1.81 -1.26
CA VAL A 90 9.80 0.59 -0.81
C VAL A 90 10.00 0.67 0.70
N ASP A 91 9.30 -0.20 1.43
CA ASP A 91 9.41 -0.28 2.88
C ASP A 91 10.64 -1.09 3.30
N ASN A 92 11.24 -0.69 4.41
CA ASN A 92 12.18 -1.52 5.14
C ASN A 92 11.44 -2.30 6.23
N ILE A 93 11.42 -3.63 6.13
CA ILE A 93 10.75 -4.50 7.10
C ILE A 93 11.80 -4.99 8.12
N PRO A 94 11.56 -4.82 9.45
CA PRO A 94 12.58 -5.13 10.44
C PRO A 94 12.76 -6.63 10.61
N GLY A 95 14.02 -7.04 10.80
CA GLY A 95 14.41 -8.42 11.12
C GLY A 95 14.33 -9.37 9.92
N GLU A 96 14.20 -10.63 10.23
CA GLU A 96 14.14 -11.75 9.28
C GLU A 96 12.91 -12.61 9.59
N LEU A 97 12.40 -13.36 8.61
CA LEU A 97 11.22 -14.21 8.77
C LEU A 97 11.36 -15.25 9.90
N THR A 98 12.58 -15.70 10.15
CA THR A 98 12.88 -16.80 11.08
C THR A 98 13.11 -16.35 12.54
N ARG A 99 13.16 -15.04 12.80
CA ARG A 99 13.39 -14.48 14.14
C ARG A 99 12.61 -13.19 14.41
N THR A 100 12.33 -12.97 15.68
CA THR A 100 11.74 -11.70 16.12
C THR A 100 12.74 -10.57 15.89
N PRO A 101 12.33 -9.43 15.30
CA PRO A 101 13.21 -8.28 15.12
C PRO A 101 13.66 -7.69 16.46
N THR A 102 14.92 -7.30 16.52
CA THR A 102 15.50 -6.59 17.66
C THR A 102 14.88 -5.20 17.82
N LEU A 103 15.04 -4.60 19.00
CA LEU A 103 14.59 -3.24 19.25
C LEU A 103 15.26 -2.23 18.29
N LYS A 104 16.55 -2.41 18.01
CA LYS A 104 17.31 -1.57 17.08
C LYS A 104 16.75 -1.64 15.66
N GLU A 105 16.45 -2.84 15.15
CA GLU A 105 15.84 -3.02 13.83
C GLU A 105 14.46 -2.37 13.74
N LYS A 106 13.60 -2.53 14.76
CA LYS A 106 12.31 -1.87 14.85
C LYS A 106 12.40 -0.34 14.86
N GLN A 107 13.43 0.21 15.48
CA GLN A 107 13.66 1.65 15.52
C GLN A 107 14.24 2.20 14.20
N GLN A 108 15.07 1.42 13.52
CA GLN A 108 15.68 1.81 12.25
C GLN A 108 14.74 1.68 11.06
N SER A 109 13.85 0.68 11.06
CA SER A 109 12.95 0.38 9.95
C SER A 109 12.16 1.59 9.44
N PRO A 110 11.44 2.35 10.28
CA PRO A 110 10.69 3.52 9.80
C PRO A 110 11.59 4.65 9.27
N ILE A 111 12.83 4.74 9.75
CA ILE A 111 13.81 5.72 9.26
C ILE A 111 14.23 5.34 7.84
N LEU A 112 14.62 4.09 7.62
CA LEU A 112 15.02 3.59 6.31
C LEU A 112 13.86 3.62 5.30
N SER A 113 12.65 3.29 5.73
CA SER A 113 11.44 3.43 4.88
C SER A 113 11.20 4.88 4.46
N TRP A 114 11.43 5.83 5.38
CA TRP A 114 11.31 7.26 5.08
C TRP A 114 12.43 7.74 4.13
N GLU A 115 13.65 7.28 4.30
CA GLU A 115 14.79 7.56 3.42
C GLU A 115 14.51 7.04 2.00
N ASN A 116 14.00 5.81 1.88
CA ASN A 116 13.57 5.24 0.60
C ASN A 116 12.45 6.08 -0.06
N TYR A 117 11.45 6.51 0.73
CA TYR A 117 10.39 7.38 0.22
C TYR A 117 10.95 8.69 -0.35
N LEU A 118 11.85 9.38 0.37
CA LEU A 118 12.46 10.62 -0.10
C LEU A 118 13.31 10.38 -1.35
N TYR A 119 14.12 9.32 -1.36
CA TYR A 119 14.93 8.93 -2.51
C TYR A 119 14.09 8.67 -3.76
N MET A 120 12.99 7.93 -3.59
CA MET A 120 12.06 7.66 -4.69
C MET A 120 11.35 8.93 -5.14
N ARG A 121 10.89 9.77 -4.19
CA ARG A 121 10.17 11.00 -4.50
C ARG A 121 10.97 11.97 -5.38
N GLU A 122 12.29 12.03 -5.20
CA GLU A 122 13.15 12.86 -6.06
C GLU A 122 13.25 12.36 -7.50
N ARG A 123 12.98 11.06 -7.74
CA ARG A 123 13.26 10.38 -9.01
C ARG A 123 12.02 9.93 -9.77
N VAL A 124 10.87 9.84 -9.10
CA VAL A 124 9.61 9.49 -9.77
C VAL A 124 9.00 10.69 -10.50
N LYS A 125 8.39 10.44 -11.65
CA LYS A 125 7.76 11.47 -12.48
C LYS A 125 6.53 12.11 -11.82
N ASP A 126 5.68 11.29 -11.19
CA ASP A 126 4.47 11.75 -10.51
C ASP A 126 4.56 11.46 -9.01
N LYS A 127 5.02 12.46 -8.29
CA LYS A 127 5.25 12.40 -6.85
C LYS A 127 3.97 12.24 -6.02
N ASP A 128 2.83 12.65 -6.58
CA ASP A 128 1.54 12.62 -5.88
C ASP A 128 0.90 11.23 -5.88
N LYS A 129 1.38 10.35 -6.75
CA LYS A 129 1.00 8.93 -6.80
C LYS A 129 1.85 8.05 -5.88
N LEU A 130 2.96 8.56 -5.36
CA LEU A 130 3.85 7.82 -4.45
C LEU A 130 3.34 7.94 -3.01
N LEU A 131 3.01 6.80 -2.38
CA LEU A 131 2.53 6.73 -1.00
C LEU A 131 3.63 6.29 -0.05
N PRO A 132 3.95 7.07 1.00
CA PRO A 132 4.67 6.55 2.16
C PRO A 132 3.76 5.65 2.98
N VAL A 133 4.32 4.63 3.62
CA VAL A 133 3.59 3.67 4.44
C VAL A 133 3.98 3.82 5.91
N PHE A 134 2.99 3.88 6.79
CA PHE A 134 3.16 3.82 8.24
C PHE A 134 2.60 2.49 8.76
N HIS A 135 3.41 1.78 9.57
CA HIS A 135 3.05 0.43 10.02
C HIS A 135 2.68 0.38 11.49
N ILE A 136 1.81 -0.57 11.84
CA ILE A 136 1.51 -0.88 13.24
C ILE A 136 2.79 -1.31 13.96
N GLY A 137 3.00 -0.75 15.15
CA GLY A 137 4.20 -0.98 15.95
C GLY A 137 5.29 0.07 15.80
N GLU A 138 5.19 0.98 14.83
CA GLU A 138 6.04 2.16 14.72
C GLU A 138 5.61 3.26 15.69
N ASP A 139 6.56 4.12 16.09
CA ASP A 139 6.25 5.30 16.91
C ASP A 139 5.42 6.30 16.11
N PHE A 140 4.32 6.79 16.69
CA PHE A 140 3.42 7.75 16.05
C PHE A 140 4.06 9.08 15.65
N LYS A 141 5.26 9.39 16.16
CA LYS A 141 6.05 10.55 15.68
C LYS A 141 6.35 10.46 14.18
N TYR A 142 6.51 9.24 13.62
CA TYR A 142 6.74 9.06 12.18
C TYR A 142 5.48 9.39 11.38
N LEU A 143 4.30 8.92 11.80
CA LEU A 143 3.04 9.32 11.17
C LEU A 143 2.81 10.83 11.28
N ASN A 144 3.08 11.41 12.44
CA ASN A 144 2.98 12.85 12.65
C ASN A 144 3.92 13.62 11.70
N ASN A 145 5.17 13.14 11.50
CA ASN A 145 6.09 13.72 10.55
C ASN A 145 5.54 13.64 9.11
N ILE A 146 5.09 12.47 8.67
CA ILE A 146 4.50 12.26 7.34
C ILE A 146 3.35 13.24 7.07
N CYS A 147 2.47 13.44 8.06
CA CYS A 147 1.31 14.32 7.89
C CYS A 147 1.65 15.83 7.96
N ASN A 148 2.76 16.21 8.59
CA ASN A 148 3.11 17.62 8.79
C ASN A 148 4.20 18.14 7.85
N VAL A 149 4.96 17.24 7.21
CA VAL A 149 6.05 17.63 6.32
C VAL A 149 5.52 18.39 5.09
N ILE A 150 6.30 19.37 4.64
CA ILE A 150 6.07 20.07 3.38
C ILE A 150 7.22 19.69 2.44
N LEU A 151 6.89 19.07 1.32
CA LEU A 151 7.81 18.69 0.27
C LEU A 151 7.37 19.32 -1.05
N ASP A 152 8.28 20.00 -1.73
CA ASP A 152 7.97 20.75 -2.98
C ASP A 152 6.81 21.75 -2.80
N GLY A 153 6.71 22.40 -1.63
CA GLY A 153 5.71 23.43 -1.31
C GLY A 153 4.31 22.90 -0.93
N LYS A 154 4.12 21.58 -0.79
CA LYS A 154 2.83 20.97 -0.43
C LYS A 154 2.97 19.82 0.56
N HIS A 155 1.89 19.52 1.26
CA HIS A 155 1.80 18.29 2.06
C HIS A 155 1.65 17.06 1.17
N ILE A 156 1.99 15.89 1.71
CA ILE A 156 1.80 14.59 1.04
C ILE A 156 0.29 14.35 0.85
N PRO A 157 -0.19 14.14 -0.39
CA PRO A 157 -1.63 14.07 -0.64
C PRO A 157 -2.27 12.72 -0.28
N TYR A 158 -1.46 11.65 -0.21
CA TYR A 158 -1.92 10.30 0.05
C TYR A 158 -0.88 9.50 0.83
N ILE A 159 -1.32 8.81 1.87
CA ILE A 159 -0.49 7.94 2.71
C ILE A 159 -1.10 6.55 2.80
N ALA A 160 -0.34 5.56 3.25
CA ALA A 160 -0.86 4.23 3.51
C ALA A 160 -0.62 3.81 4.96
N LEU A 161 -1.54 3.02 5.51
CA LEU A 161 -1.45 2.38 6.81
C LEU A 161 -1.36 0.87 6.61
N GLY A 162 -0.29 0.25 7.12
CA GLY A 162 0.05 -1.15 6.87
C GLY A 162 0.42 -1.96 8.11
N GLY A 163 0.86 -3.21 7.88
CA GLY A 163 1.36 -4.10 8.93
C GLY A 163 0.29 -4.81 9.76
N THR A 164 -1.00 -4.68 9.43
CA THR A 164 -2.09 -5.31 10.19
C THR A 164 -2.43 -6.73 9.76
N VAL A 165 -1.82 -7.21 8.67
CA VAL A 165 -1.99 -8.60 8.20
C VAL A 165 -1.43 -9.57 9.25
N GLY A 166 -2.21 -10.62 9.58
CA GLY A 166 -1.84 -11.59 10.60
C GLY A 166 -2.23 -11.22 12.04
N ILE A 167 -2.59 -9.98 12.33
CA ILE A 167 -3.14 -9.60 13.64
C ILE A 167 -4.58 -10.08 13.73
N LYS A 168 -4.82 -11.06 14.60
CA LYS A 168 -6.15 -11.68 14.78
C LYS A 168 -7.08 -10.83 15.64
N ASP A 169 -6.53 -10.14 16.64
CA ASP A 169 -7.32 -9.32 17.56
C ASP A 169 -7.82 -8.05 16.87
N ARG A 170 -9.14 -7.99 16.66
CA ARG A 170 -9.81 -6.84 16.06
C ARG A 170 -9.64 -5.57 16.90
N LYS A 171 -9.69 -5.68 18.23
CA LYS A 171 -9.57 -4.52 19.13
C LYS A 171 -8.21 -3.86 19.02
N VAL A 172 -7.13 -4.65 18.82
CA VAL A 172 -5.78 -4.13 18.60
C VAL A 172 -5.76 -3.28 17.32
N LYS A 173 -6.33 -3.78 16.22
CA LYS A 173 -6.41 -3.03 14.96
C LYS A 173 -7.25 -1.76 15.10
N GLU A 174 -8.44 -1.85 15.68
CA GLU A 174 -9.33 -0.70 15.88
C GLU A 174 -8.68 0.39 16.75
N ASN A 175 -8.01 0.00 17.83
CA ASN A 175 -7.32 0.94 18.70
C ASN A 175 -6.15 1.63 17.99
N TRP A 176 -5.41 0.91 17.17
CA TRP A 176 -4.34 1.49 16.38
C TRP A 176 -4.88 2.47 15.33
N TYR A 177 -5.92 2.11 14.57
CA TYR A 177 -6.52 3.02 13.60
C TYR A 177 -7.12 4.26 14.26
N LYS A 178 -7.75 4.13 15.44
CA LYS A 178 -8.21 5.28 16.22
C LYS A 178 -7.07 6.26 16.52
N GLN A 179 -5.91 5.74 16.92
CA GLN A 179 -4.73 6.57 17.18
C GLN A 179 -4.19 7.19 15.89
N CYS A 180 -4.08 6.42 14.79
CA CYS A 180 -3.66 6.94 13.49
C CYS A 180 -4.54 8.12 13.05
N PHE A 181 -5.86 7.94 13.03
CA PHE A 181 -6.78 8.99 12.59
C PHE A 181 -6.85 10.18 13.56
N ARG A 182 -6.53 9.99 14.86
CA ARG A 182 -6.33 11.09 15.78
C ARG A 182 -5.10 11.91 15.40
N VAL A 183 -3.95 11.28 15.18
CA VAL A 183 -2.73 11.96 14.73
C VAL A 183 -2.96 12.71 13.42
N ILE A 184 -3.63 12.08 12.44
CA ILE A 184 -3.97 12.71 11.16
C ILE A 184 -4.86 13.94 11.38
N LYS A 185 -5.92 13.82 12.17
CA LYS A 185 -6.86 14.91 12.46
C LYS A 185 -6.18 16.10 13.13
N ASP A 186 -5.24 15.83 14.03
CA ASP A 186 -4.53 16.87 14.81
C ASP A 186 -3.32 17.45 14.04
N SER A 187 -3.02 16.95 12.84
CA SER A 187 -1.91 17.41 11.99
C SER A 187 -2.27 18.64 11.17
N LYS A 188 -1.27 19.18 10.44
CA LYS A 188 -1.48 20.26 9.45
C LYS A 188 -2.10 19.76 8.14
N ASN A 189 -2.29 18.46 7.98
CA ASN A 189 -2.88 17.83 6.79
C ASN A 189 -4.03 16.87 7.18
N PRO A 190 -5.10 17.36 7.84
CA PRO A 190 -6.17 16.51 8.38
C PRO A 190 -7.02 15.83 7.30
N ASN A 191 -6.92 16.28 6.06
CA ASN A 191 -7.67 15.75 4.92
C ASN A 191 -6.82 14.86 4.01
N VAL A 192 -5.64 14.42 4.46
CA VAL A 192 -4.80 13.48 3.70
C VAL A 192 -5.60 12.22 3.36
N LYS A 193 -5.49 11.77 2.12
CA LYS A 193 -6.10 10.50 1.71
C LYS A 193 -5.36 9.34 2.37
N VAL A 194 -6.10 8.31 2.76
CA VAL A 194 -5.54 7.15 3.48
C VAL A 194 -5.91 5.85 2.80
N HIS A 195 -4.91 5.06 2.46
CA HIS A 195 -5.06 3.68 2.01
C HIS A 195 -4.83 2.70 3.18
N ALA A 196 -5.68 1.69 3.31
CA ALA A 196 -5.52 0.61 4.29
C ALA A 196 -4.98 -0.66 3.62
N PHE A 197 -3.71 -0.99 3.82
CA PHE A 197 -3.12 -2.22 3.29
C PHE A 197 -3.67 -3.47 3.95
N GLY A 198 -4.07 -4.45 3.12
CA GLY A 198 -4.53 -5.77 3.55
C GLY A 198 -5.77 -5.74 4.44
N MET A 199 -6.63 -4.72 4.28
CA MET A 199 -7.82 -4.54 5.11
C MET A 199 -9.08 -5.05 4.44
N THR A 200 -9.72 -6.03 5.09
CA THR A 200 -10.93 -6.70 4.58
C THR A 200 -12.10 -6.61 5.52
N SER A 201 -11.89 -6.12 6.74
CA SER A 201 -12.96 -6.01 7.74
C SER A 201 -13.88 -4.85 7.40
N LEU A 202 -15.08 -5.13 6.89
CA LEU A 202 -16.10 -4.13 6.59
C LEU A 202 -16.35 -3.21 7.80
N ASN A 203 -16.45 -3.80 8.99
CA ASN A 203 -16.64 -3.03 10.21
C ASN A 203 -15.55 -1.98 10.45
N ILE A 204 -14.28 -2.28 10.15
CA ILE A 204 -13.19 -1.30 10.25
C ILE A 204 -13.32 -0.27 9.13
N LEU A 205 -13.58 -0.70 7.89
CA LEU A 205 -13.70 0.20 6.75
C LEU A 205 -14.87 1.20 6.88
N GLU A 206 -15.97 0.79 7.50
CA GLU A 206 -17.13 1.64 7.77
C GLU A 206 -16.91 2.64 8.93
N ASN A 207 -16.05 2.29 9.90
CA ASN A 207 -15.83 3.10 11.09
C ASN A 207 -14.67 4.11 10.98
N PHE A 208 -13.86 4.02 9.92
CA PHE A 208 -12.71 4.91 9.73
C PHE A 208 -12.72 5.53 8.31
N PRO A 209 -12.31 6.80 8.17
CA PRO A 209 -12.40 7.53 6.91
C PRO A 209 -11.28 7.16 5.93
N PHE A 210 -11.17 5.88 5.58
CA PHE A 210 -10.27 5.45 4.52
C PHE A 210 -10.76 5.94 3.16
N THR A 211 -9.82 6.27 2.29
CA THR A 211 -10.10 6.60 0.89
C THR A 211 -10.07 5.35 0.02
N SER A 212 -9.19 4.40 0.37
CA SER A 212 -9.12 3.10 -0.31
C SER A 212 -8.57 2.01 0.61
N ALA A 213 -8.77 0.76 0.21
CA ALA A 213 -8.15 -0.41 0.82
C ALA A 213 -7.85 -1.46 -0.24
N ASP A 214 -7.00 -2.43 0.11
CA ASP A 214 -6.80 -3.63 -0.69
C ASP A 214 -7.13 -4.91 0.08
N SER A 215 -7.42 -5.96 -0.66
CA SER A 215 -7.75 -7.26 -0.09
C SER A 215 -7.32 -8.42 -0.96
N THR A 216 -6.79 -9.47 -0.30
CA THR A 216 -6.61 -10.80 -0.86
C THR A 216 -7.66 -11.80 -0.34
N SER A 217 -8.47 -11.43 0.65
CA SER A 217 -9.41 -12.35 1.35
C SER A 217 -10.54 -12.85 0.46
N TRP A 218 -10.93 -12.10 -0.54
CA TRP A 218 -11.93 -12.51 -1.54
C TRP A 218 -11.53 -13.80 -2.25
N LEU A 219 -10.22 -14.05 -2.50
CA LEU A 219 -9.70 -15.30 -3.04
C LEU A 219 -9.84 -16.45 -2.07
N MET A 220 -9.56 -16.23 -0.78
CA MET A 220 -9.67 -17.27 0.24
C MET A 220 -11.14 -17.70 0.41
N THR A 221 -12.06 -16.77 0.35
CA THR A 221 -13.50 -17.02 0.42
C THR A 221 -13.96 -17.83 -0.81
N SER A 222 -13.54 -17.44 -2.00
CA SER A 222 -13.85 -18.13 -3.25
C SER A 222 -13.25 -19.56 -3.29
N ASN A 223 -11.98 -19.73 -2.89
CA ASN A 223 -11.29 -21.02 -2.87
C ASN A 223 -11.89 -21.99 -1.86
N ASN A 224 -12.55 -21.50 -0.82
CA ASN A 224 -13.23 -22.30 0.20
C ASN A 224 -14.72 -22.56 -0.11
N GLY A 225 -15.19 -22.19 -1.31
CA GLY A 225 -16.57 -22.41 -1.75
C GLY A 225 -17.62 -21.55 -1.05
N ASN A 226 -17.21 -20.52 -0.34
CA ASN A 226 -18.13 -19.56 0.26
C ASN A 226 -18.45 -18.44 -0.75
N ILE A 227 -19.72 -18.15 -0.93
CA ILE A 227 -20.20 -17.01 -1.71
C ILE A 227 -20.16 -15.78 -0.78
N ILE A 228 -19.60 -14.68 -1.24
CA ILE A 228 -19.61 -13.38 -0.54
C ILE A 228 -20.98 -12.74 -0.72
#